data_4643bbfecf52637b8d0d918e3cfb1542
#
_entry.id   4643bbfecf52637b8d0d918e3cfb1542
#
_cell.length_a   1.000
_cell.length_b   1.000
_cell.length_c   1.000
_cell.angle_alpha   90.00
_cell.angle_beta   90.00
_cell.angle_gamma   90.00
#
_symmetry.space_group_name_H-M   'P 1'
#
loop_
_entity.id
_entity.type
_entity.pdbx_description
1 polymer ?
#
loop_
_entity_poly.entity_id
_entity_poly.type
_entity_poly.pdbx_seq_one_letter_code
_entity_poly.pdbx_strand_id
1 'polypeptide(L)'
;MSSLEEVDAALTASDKSGMKAVITMSFDTAKKTMMGVSPYEFVKFINNRRNKPLAIGANCGIGPSELLISMKEIKDHLSNEILLVAKGNCGIPEYKNGKVTYNGNPKVMSKYALLCKLIGIDIIGGCCGTTPEHILSIKNSLRDNAISRSKLNSMRSILQNEHDFSKLISCEIGLPWGQIASEELKSTRKKTRRRKSLV
;
A
#
# COMPACT_ATOMS: atom_id res chain seq x y z
N MET A 1 8.93 8.78 4.28
CA MET A 1 9.21 10.08 3.65
C MET A 1 7.96 10.62 3.00
N SER A 2 7.85 11.92 2.81
CA SER A 2 6.65 12.55 2.25
C SER A 2 6.95 13.53 1.09
N SER A 3 8.22 13.90 0.86
CA SER A 3 8.62 14.80 -0.23
C SER A 3 9.77 14.22 -1.06
N LEU A 4 9.93 14.71 -2.29
CA LEU A 4 11.02 14.30 -3.17
C LEU A 4 12.37 14.87 -2.73
N GLU A 5 12.36 16.03 -2.05
CA GLU A 5 13.55 16.66 -1.46
C GLU A 5 14.15 15.80 -0.35
N GLU A 6 13.29 15.20 0.52
CA GLU A 6 13.75 14.24 1.53
C GLU A 6 14.38 13.00 0.88
N VAL A 7 13.76 12.50 -0.18
CA VAL A 7 14.26 11.35 -0.94
C VAL A 7 15.61 11.69 -1.57
N ASP A 8 15.74 12.87 -2.18
CA ASP A 8 16.98 13.32 -2.79
C ASP A 8 18.12 13.45 -1.78
N ALA A 9 17.84 14.10 -0.64
CA ALA A 9 18.82 14.26 0.44
C ALA A 9 19.30 12.91 0.99
N ALA A 10 18.39 11.96 1.23
CA ALA A 10 18.71 10.62 1.71
C ALA A 10 19.54 9.81 0.70
N LEU A 11 19.17 9.84 -0.57
CA LEU A 11 19.90 9.16 -1.63
C LEU A 11 21.28 9.78 -1.86
N THR A 12 21.39 11.10 -1.79
CA THR A 12 22.67 11.80 -1.90
C THR A 12 23.62 11.45 -0.74
N ALA A 13 23.09 11.33 0.48
CA ALA A 13 23.87 10.89 1.64
C ALA A 13 24.30 9.42 1.50
N SER A 14 23.43 8.55 1.01
CA SER A 14 23.71 7.14 0.71
C SER A 14 24.83 7.02 -0.33
N ASP A 15 24.74 7.77 -1.42
CA ASP A 15 25.77 7.80 -2.48
C ASP A 15 27.14 8.21 -1.94
N LYS A 16 27.18 9.28 -1.12
CA LYS A 16 28.42 9.77 -0.50
C LYS A 16 29.06 8.80 0.48
N SER A 17 28.23 8.02 1.18
CA SER A 17 28.71 7.02 2.16
C SER A 17 29.03 5.65 1.56
N GLY A 18 28.71 5.43 0.28
CA GLY A 18 28.81 4.11 -0.37
C GLY A 18 27.83 3.07 0.14
N MET A 19 26.80 3.46 0.91
CA MET A 19 25.80 2.57 1.45
C MET A 19 24.65 2.39 0.46
N LYS A 20 24.07 1.19 0.41
CA LYS A 20 22.85 0.94 -0.38
C LYS A 20 21.62 1.42 0.37
N ALA A 21 20.77 2.17 -0.32
CA ALA A 21 19.54 2.70 0.26
C ALA A 21 18.30 1.87 -0.08
N VAL A 22 17.39 1.77 0.88
CA VAL A 22 16.00 1.34 0.70
C VAL A 22 15.10 2.52 1.03
N ILE A 23 14.36 3.02 0.05
CA ILE A 23 13.54 4.24 0.17
C ILE A 23 12.07 3.89 0.15
N THR A 24 11.32 4.36 1.15
CA THR A 24 9.86 4.21 1.19
C THR A 24 9.18 5.53 1.45
N MET A 25 8.06 5.76 0.77
CA MET A 25 7.19 6.91 0.99
C MET A 25 5.87 6.48 1.63
N SER A 26 5.23 7.39 2.37
CA SER A 26 3.90 7.16 2.94
C SER A 26 2.86 7.86 2.06
N PHE A 27 2.05 7.07 1.37
CA PHE A 27 0.93 7.54 0.58
C PHE A 27 -0.34 7.41 1.41
N ASP A 28 -1.02 8.53 1.60
CA ASP A 28 -2.23 8.63 2.41
C ASP A 28 -3.48 8.81 1.54
N THR A 29 -4.29 9.78 1.85
CA THR A 29 -5.54 10.06 1.14
C THR A 29 -5.28 10.43 -0.32
N ALA A 30 -6.12 9.92 -1.21
CA ALA A 30 -6.06 10.15 -2.66
C ALA A 30 -4.75 9.67 -3.32
N LYS A 31 -4.11 8.66 -2.76
CA LYS A 31 -2.86 8.06 -3.28
C LYS A 31 -1.69 9.05 -3.34
N LYS A 32 -1.66 10.05 -2.47
CA LYS A 32 -0.60 11.05 -2.41
C LYS A 32 0.03 11.09 -1.03
N THR A 33 1.28 11.51 -0.97
CA THR A 33 1.92 11.85 0.31
C THR A 33 1.32 13.13 0.90
N MET A 34 1.62 13.44 2.15
CA MET A 34 1.21 14.71 2.78
C MET A 34 1.70 15.95 2.00
N MET A 35 2.80 15.83 1.26
CA MET A 35 3.35 16.91 0.41
C MET A 35 2.80 16.87 -1.03
N GLY A 36 1.81 16.01 -1.30
CA GLY A 36 1.12 15.94 -2.59
C GLY A 36 1.80 15.08 -3.66
N VAL A 37 2.90 14.40 -3.34
CA VAL A 37 3.63 13.54 -4.28
C VAL A 37 2.85 12.26 -4.56
N SER A 38 2.62 11.94 -5.82
CA SER A 38 2.00 10.69 -6.26
C SER A 38 3.02 9.55 -6.40
N PRO A 39 2.59 8.27 -6.43
CA PRO A 39 3.47 7.14 -6.73
C PRO A 39 4.17 7.29 -8.09
N TYR A 40 3.48 7.80 -9.10
CA TYR A 40 4.06 8.07 -10.42
C TYR A 40 5.19 9.11 -10.37
N GLU A 41 4.98 10.23 -9.69
CA GLU A 41 6.01 11.28 -9.54
C GLU A 41 7.24 10.76 -8.79
N PHE A 42 7.02 9.97 -7.76
CA PHE A 42 8.11 9.30 -7.04
C PHE A 42 8.92 8.37 -7.95
N VAL A 43 8.26 7.49 -8.71
CA VAL A 43 8.95 6.59 -9.63
C VAL A 43 9.66 7.36 -10.74
N LYS A 44 9.04 8.39 -11.31
CA LYS A 44 9.66 9.26 -12.32
C LYS A 44 10.95 9.90 -11.78
N PHE A 45 10.91 10.40 -10.54
CA PHE A 45 12.09 10.95 -9.87
C PHE A 45 13.20 9.89 -9.75
N ILE A 46 12.88 8.68 -9.27
CA ILE A 46 13.84 7.58 -9.14
C ILE A 46 14.40 7.15 -10.49
N ASN A 47 13.56 7.00 -11.52
CA ASN A 47 14.00 6.60 -12.86
C ASN A 47 14.97 7.61 -13.51
N ASN A 48 14.91 8.87 -13.12
CA ASN A 48 15.79 9.93 -13.64
C ASN A 48 17.12 10.05 -12.90
N ARG A 49 17.29 9.38 -11.75
CA ARG A 49 18.57 9.40 -11.02
C ARG A 49 19.63 8.54 -11.70
N ARG A 50 20.88 8.99 -11.66
CA ARG A 50 22.04 8.21 -12.13
C ARG A 50 22.26 6.98 -11.23
N ASN A 51 22.35 7.19 -9.93
CA ASN A 51 22.52 6.13 -8.94
C ASN A 51 21.16 5.70 -8.41
N LYS A 52 20.79 4.43 -8.63
CA LYS A 52 19.53 3.87 -8.21
C LYS A 52 19.61 3.32 -6.78
N PRO A 53 18.57 3.45 -5.95
CA PRO A 53 18.50 2.74 -4.68
C PRO A 53 18.39 1.23 -4.90
N LEU A 54 18.73 0.45 -3.88
CA LEU A 54 18.53 -1.00 -3.89
C LEU A 54 17.06 -1.39 -4.01
N ALA A 55 16.21 -0.68 -3.28
CA ALA A 55 14.78 -0.91 -3.29
C ALA A 55 14.00 0.40 -3.07
N ILE A 56 12.80 0.47 -3.64
CA ILE A 56 11.83 1.53 -3.36
C ILE A 56 10.46 0.94 -3.03
N GLY A 57 9.60 1.76 -2.42
CA GLY A 57 8.23 1.33 -2.19
C GLY A 57 7.44 2.23 -1.27
N ALA A 58 6.49 1.63 -0.56
CA ALA A 58 5.58 2.34 0.32
C ALA A 58 5.55 1.74 1.73
N ASN A 59 5.29 2.59 2.71
CA ASN A 59 5.05 2.19 4.10
C ASN A 59 3.91 2.98 4.73
N CYS A 60 3.39 2.50 5.84
CA CYS A 60 2.29 3.15 6.58
C CYS A 60 1.04 3.38 5.74
N GLY A 61 0.63 4.64 5.61
CA GLY A 61 -0.62 5.02 4.97
C GLY A 61 -1.85 4.65 5.80
N ILE A 62 -3.01 4.62 5.16
CA ILE A 62 -4.30 4.41 5.82
C ILE A 62 -4.60 2.92 6.04
N GLY A 63 -3.79 2.02 5.48
CA GLY A 63 -3.97 0.58 5.64
C GLY A 63 -3.45 -0.23 4.45
N PRO A 64 -3.57 -1.56 4.52
CA PRO A 64 -2.98 -2.45 3.51
C PRO A 64 -3.63 -2.30 2.13
N SER A 65 -4.92 -1.97 2.05
CA SER A 65 -5.64 -1.82 0.78
C SER A 65 -5.13 -0.64 -0.04
N GLU A 66 -5.00 0.53 0.58
CA GLU A 66 -4.48 1.75 -0.08
C GLU A 66 -3.01 1.59 -0.47
N LEU A 67 -2.24 0.94 0.39
CA LEU A 67 -0.84 0.67 0.11
C LEU A 67 -0.66 -0.24 -1.12
N LEU A 68 -1.48 -1.29 -1.28
CA LEU A 68 -1.45 -2.17 -2.45
C LEU A 68 -1.76 -1.42 -3.75
N ILE A 69 -2.71 -0.48 -3.72
CA ILE A 69 -3.04 0.35 -4.89
C ILE A 69 -1.84 1.22 -5.27
N SER A 70 -1.20 1.88 -4.30
CA SER A 70 0.00 2.69 -4.53
C SER A 70 1.18 1.84 -5.02
N MET A 71 1.36 0.64 -4.46
CA MET A 71 2.42 -0.28 -4.89
C MET A 71 2.21 -0.81 -6.31
N LYS A 72 0.96 -1.03 -6.72
CA LYS A 72 0.64 -1.41 -8.11
C LYS A 72 1.05 -0.30 -9.08
N GLU A 73 0.72 0.96 -8.77
CA GLU A 73 1.11 2.11 -9.59
C GLU A 73 2.64 2.28 -9.65
N ILE A 74 3.35 2.10 -8.52
CA ILE A 74 4.82 2.08 -8.49
C ILE A 74 5.35 0.99 -9.43
N LYS A 75 4.83 -0.24 -9.32
CA LYS A 75 5.27 -1.37 -10.14
C LYS A 75 5.09 -1.14 -11.63
N ASP A 76 3.97 -0.54 -12.03
CA ASP A 76 3.63 -0.33 -13.43
C ASP A 76 4.59 0.65 -14.15
N HIS A 77 5.22 1.54 -13.39
CA HIS A 77 6.08 2.61 -13.93
C HIS A 77 7.57 2.45 -13.58
N LEU A 78 7.92 1.48 -12.72
CA LEU A 78 9.30 1.27 -12.29
C LEU A 78 10.10 0.43 -13.28
N SER A 79 11.34 0.82 -13.52
CA SER A 79 12.31 -0.03 -14.23
C SER A 79 12.62 -1.32 -13.44
N ASN A 80 12.82 -2.43 -14.16
CA ASN A 80 12.94 -3.78 -13.56
C ASN A 80 14.20 -4.04 -12.71
N GLU A 81 15.11 -3.07 -12.60
CA GLU A 81 16.40 -3.22 -11.89
C GLU A 81 16.31 -2.91 -10.39
N ILE A 82 15.19 -2.37 -9.91
CA ILE A 82 15.02 -1.90 -8.54
C ILE A 82 14.01 -2.80 -7.83
N LEU A 83 14.38 -3.29 -6.64
CA LEU A 83 13.50 -4.11 -5.82
C LEU A 83 12.34 -3.28 -5.26
N LEU A 84 11.20 -3.94 -5.04
CA LEU A 84 10.01 -3.34 -4.45
C LEU A 84 9.84 -3.74 -3.00
N VAL A 85 9.53 -2.75 -2.15
CA VAL A 85 9.29 -2.97 -0.72
C VAL A 85 7.93 -2.42 -0.30
N ALA A 86 7.13 -3.25 0.38
CA ALA A 86 5.83 -2.87 0.93
C ALA A 86 5.77 -3.17 2.43
N LYS A 87 5.45 -2.15 3.24
CA LYS A 87 5.31 -2.25 4.69
C LYS A 87 3.99 -1.61 5.13
N GLY A 88 2.88 -2.36 5.03
CA GLY A 88 1.54 -1.88 5.37
C GLY A 88 1.28 -1.80 6.87
N ASN A 89 0.42 -0.86 7.28
CA ASN A 89 -0.14 -0.88 8.63
C ASN A 89 -1.02 -2.12 8.81
N CYS A 90 -1.11 -2.58 10.06
CA CYS A 90 -2.03 -3.67 10.44
C CYS A 90 -3.47 -3.15 10.53
N GLY A 91 -4.08 -2.90 9.37
CA GLY A 91 -5.42 -2.34 9.28
C GLY A 91 -5.46 -0.81 9.35
N ILE A 92 -6.65 -0.29 9.60
CA ILE A 92 -6.93 1.15 9.70
C ILE A 92 -6.68 1.62 11.12
N PRO A 93 -5.99 2.76 11.34
CA PRO A 93 -5.84 3.33 12.67
C PRO A 93 -7.19 3.86 13.18
N GLU A 94 -7.56 3.48 14.40
CA GLU A 94 -8.74 3.95 15.10
C GLU A 94 -8.33 4.54 16.45
N TYR A 95 -8.93 5.68 16.83
CA TYR A 95 -8.70 6.28 18.12
C TYR A 95 -9.77 5.81 19.12
N LYS A 96 -9.38 4.98 20.09
CA LYS A 96 -10.26 4.43 21.11
C LYS A 96 -9.66 4.59 22.51
N ASN A 97 -10.43 5.11 23.45
CA ASN A 97 -10.02 5.26 24.87
C ASN A 97 -8.66 5.96 25.07
N GLY A 98 -8.40 7.03 24.32
CA GLY A 98 -7.15 7.78 24.42
C GLY A 98 -5.94 7.14 23.73
N LYS A 99 -6.12 6.06 22.98
CA LYS A 99 -5.03 5.34 22.29
C LYS A 99 -5.37 5.05 20.84
N VAL A 100 -4.33 5.07 20.00
CA VAL A 100 -4.44 4.60 18.63
C VAL A 100 -4.40 3.07 18.63
N THR A 101 -5.41 2.46 18.05
CA THR A 101 -5.52 1.00 17.87
C THR A 101 -5.65 0.69 16.39
N TYR A 102 -5.29 -0.52 15.99
CA TYR A 102 -5.40 -0.99 14.61
C TYR A 102 -6.34 -2.18 14.54
N ASN A 103 -7.26 -2.19 13.58
CA ASN A 103 -8.31 -3.20 13.49
C ASN A 103 -7.94 -4.42 12.64
N GLY A 104 -6.76 -4.43 12.03
CA GLY A 104 -6.26 -5.57 11.27
C GLY A 104 -5.89 -6.74 12.19
N ASN A 105 -5.99 -7.94 11.65
CA ASN A 105 -5.61 -9.17 12.35
C ASN A 105 -4.60 -9.96 11.48
N PRO A 106 -3.94 -11.00 12.02
CA PRO A 106 -2.96 -11.79 11.28
C PRO A 106 -3.48 -12.34 9.93
N LYS A 107 -4.78 -12.68 9.84
CA LYS A 107 -5.39 -13.18 8.59
C LYS A 107 -5.46 -12.11 7.51
N VAL A 108 -5.74 -10.85 7.86
CA VAL A 108 -5.71 -9.72 6.93
C VAL A 108 -4.29 -9.51 6.39
N MET A 109 -3.28 -9.54 7.26
CA MET A 109 -1.88 -9.38 6.85
C MET A 109 -1.35 -10.56 6.03
N SER A 110 -1.85 -11.77 6.26
CA SER A 110 -1.61 -12.93 5.40
C SER A 110 -2.12 -12.70 3.98
N LYS A 111 -3.35 -12.24 3.82
CA LYS A 111 -3.96 -11.93 2.52
C LYS A 111 -3.25 -10.75 1.82
N TYR A 112 -2.92 -9.72 2.58
CA TYR A 112 -2.09 -8.61 2.09
C TYR A 112 -0.78 -9.13 1.49
N ALA A 113 -0.07 -10.03 2.18
CA ALA A 113 1.19 -10.57 1.71
C ALA A 113 1.02 -11.37 0.39
N LEU A 114 -0.07 -12.14 0.25
CA LEU A 114 -0.37 -12.86 -0.99
C LEU A 114 -0.64 -11.90 -2.16
N LEU A 115 -1.35 -10.80 -1.92
CA LEU A 115 -1.58 -9.76 -2.93
C LEU A 115 -0.28 -9.02 -3.29
N CYS A 116 0.60 -8.72 -2.31
CA CYS A 116 1.95 -8.22 -2.57
C CYS A 116 2.74 -9.16 -3.49
N LYS A 117 2.74 -10.46 -3.20
CA LYS A 117 3.38 -11.47 -4.05
C LYS A 117 2.80 -11.49 -5.47
N LEU A 118 1.48 -11.32 -5.59
CA LEU A 118 0.80 -11.27 -6.89
C LEU A 118 1.26 -10.06 -7.72
N ILE A 119 1.41 -8.88 -7.11
CA ILE A 119 1.95 -7.66 -7.73
C ILE A 119 3.43 -7.85 -8.15
N GLY A 120 4.16 -8.73 -7.46
CA GLY A 120 5.60 -8.92 -7.66
C GLY A 120 6.44 -8.03 -6.74
N ILE A 121 5.98 -7.84 -5.50
CA ILE A 121 6.75 -7.16 -4.44
C ILE A 121 7.79 -8.13 -3.89
N ASP A 122 9.04 -7.65 -3.75
CA ASP A 122 10.19 -8.46 -3.33
C ASP A 122 10.35 -8.52 -1.82
N ILE A 123 10.11 -7.41 -1.13
CA ILE A 123 10.27 -7.27 0.33
C ILE A 123 8.91 -6.91 0.94
N ILE A 124 8.39 -7.80 1.77
CA ILE A 124 7.05 -7.66 2.35
C ILE A 124 7.16 -7.64 3.87
N GLY A 125 6.55 -6.65 4.50
CA GLY A 125 6.55 -6.50 5.94
C GLY A 125 5.34 -5.73 6.44
N GLY A 126 5.41 -5.32 7.69
CA GLY A 126 4.41 -4.50 8.34
C GLY A 126 4.96 -3.17 8.82
N CYS A 127 4.07 -2.26 9.21
CA CYS A 127 4.39 -0.97 9.83
C CYS A 127 3.59 -0.81 11.14
N CYS A 128 2.86 0.26 11.31
CA CYS A 128 2.14 0.56 12.55
C CYS A 128 1.09 -0.52 12.89
N GLY A 129 0.97 -0.87 14.16
CA GLY A 129 0.05 -1.90 14.65
C GLY A 129 0.48 -3.35 14.38
N THR A 130 1.57 -3.56 13.65
CA THR A 130 2.06 -4.91 13.33
C THR A 130 2.79 -5.52 14.52
N THR A 131 2.43 -6.75 14.87
CA THR A 131 3.03 -7.56 15.93
C THR A 131 3.78 -8.77 15.35
N PRO A 132 4.58 -9.50 16.15
CA PRO A 132 5.23 -10.72 15.70
C PRO A 132 4.28 -11.76 15.11
N GLU A 133 3.06 -11.88 15.61
CA GLU A 133 2.06 -12.81 15.07
C GLU A 133 1.64 -12.43 13.64
N HIS A 134 1.52 -11.14 13.35
CA HIS A 134 1.24 -10.67 12.00
C HIS A 134 2.36 -11.03 11.04
N ILE A 135 3.62 -10.84 11.44
CA ILE A 135 4.80 -11.20 10.64
C ILE A 135 4.88 -12.71 10.42
N LEU A 136 4.59 -13.50 11.46
CA LEU A 136 4.54 -14.95 11.35
C LEU A 136 3.46 -15.39 10.35
N SER A 137 2.28 -14.76 10.37
CA SER A 137 1.20 -15.04 9.43
C SER A 137 1.58 -14.70 7.99
N ILE A 138 2.24 -13.54 7.76
CA ILE A 138 2.82 -13.17 6.47
C ILE A 138 3.80 -14.25 5.98
N LYS A 139 4.78 -14.61 6.81
CA LYS A 139 5.80 -15.62 6.50
C LYS A 139 5.17 -16.96 6.10
N ASN A 140 4.23 -17.45 6.89
CA ASN A 140 3.57 -18.74 6.65
C ASN A 140 2.79 -18.70 5.32
N SER A 141 2.01 -17.65 5.07
CA SER A 141 1.25 -17.52 3.83
C SER A 141 2.12 -17.48 2.57
N LEU A 142 3.30 -16.88 2.65
CA LEU A 142 4.24 -16.82 1.53
C LEU A 142 4.96 -18.16 1.30
N ARG A 143 5.19 -18.94 2.37
CA ARG A 143 5.91 -20.22 2.36
C ARG A 143 5.04 -21.38 1.88
N ASP A 144 3.80 -21.41 2.33
CA ASP A 144 2.91 -22.58 2.15
C ASP A 144 2.34 -22.70 0.73
N ASN A 145 2.87 -21.94 -0.25
CA ASN A 145 2.38 -21.92 -1.64
C ASN A 145 0.84 -21.86 -1.75
N ALA A 146 0.20 -21.14 -0.82
CA ALA A 146 -1.25 -21.09 -0.65
C ALA A 146 -2.02 -20.65 -1.91
N ILE A 147 -1.30 -20.19 -2.94
CA ILE A 147 -1.85 -19.92 -4.26
C ILE A 147 -1.15 -20.85 -5.27
N SER A 148 -1.89 -21.80 -5.83
CA SER A 148 -1.38 -22.63 -6.91
C SER A 148 -0.94 -21.76 -8.10
N ARG A 149 0.06 -22.22 -8.87
CA ARG A 149 0.54 -21.49 -10.07
C ARG A 149 -0.59 -21.13 -11.04
N SER A 150 -1.57 -22.02 -11.21
CA SER A 150 -2.75 -21.78 -12.06
C SER A 150 -3.61 -20.63 -11.54
N LYS A 151 -3.87 -20.58 -10.22
CA LYS A 151 -4.61 -19.49 -9.59
C LYS A 151 -3.82 -18.18 -9.64
N LEU A 152 -2.50 -18.22 -9.50
CA LEU A 152 -1.64 -17.04 -9.64
C LEU A 152 -1.71 -16.47 -11.08
N ASN A 153 -1.71 -17.34 -12.08
CA ASN A 153 -1.79 -16.92 -13.48
C ASN A 153 -3.17 -16.34 -13.83
N SER A 154 -4.27 -16.95 -13.35
CA SER A 154 -5.61 -16.39 -13.53
C SER A 154 -5.80 -15.03 -12.81
N MET A 155 -5.15 -14.84 -11.66
CA MET A 155 -5.18 -13.58 -10.93
C MET A 155 -4.28 -12.50 -11.56
N ARG A 156 -3.25 -12.86 -12.32
CA ARG A 156 -2.39 -11.88 -13.02
C ARG A 156 -3.14 -11.12 -14.11
N SER A 157 -4.12 -11.70 -14.76
CA SER A 157 -4.96 -10.99 -15.72
C SER A 157 -5.79 -9.89 -15.06
N ILE A 158 -6.15 -10.06 -13.80
CA ILE A 158 -6.89 -9.07 -12.99
C ILE A 158 -6.02 -7.84 -12.71
N LEU A 159 -4.69 -8.01 -12.60
CA LEU A 159 -3.77 -6.88 -12.37
C LEU A 159 -3.71 -5.89 -13.52
N GLN A 160 -4.10 -6.28 -14.73
CA GLN A 160 -4.08 -5.42 -15.90
C GLN A 160 -5.23 -4.40 -15.91
N ASN A 161 -6.26 -4.61 -15.11
CA ASN A 161 -7.41 -3.73 -14.99
C ASN A 161 -7.49 -3.16 -13.56
N GLU A 162 -7.38 -1.83 -13.42
CA GLU A 162 -7.42 -1.17 -12.09
C GLU A 162 -8.73 -1.43 -11.34
N HIS A 163 -9.87 -1.47 -12.06
CA HIS A 163 -11.17 -1.72 -11.45
C HIS A 163 -11.25 -3.14 -10.87
N ASP A 164 -10.80 -4.14 -11.63
CA ASP A 164 -10.82 -5.54 -11.19
C ASP A 164 -9.83 -5.76 -10.05
N PHE A 165 -8.68 -5.10 -10.08
CA PHE A 165 -7.72 -5.15 -8.98
C PHE A 165 -8.26 -4.52 -7.70
N SER A 166 -8.91 -3.34 -7.78
CA SER A 166 -9.57 -2.70 -6.63
C SER A 166 -10.68 -3.57 -6.06
N LYS A 167 -11.44 -4.25 -6.91
CA LYS A 167 -12.47 -5.21 -6.50
C LYS A 167 -11.88 -6.43 -5.80
N LEU A 168 -10.78 -6.97 -6.30
CA LEU A 168 -10.05 -8.07 -5.66
C LEU A 168 -9.57 -7.69 -4.25
N ILE A 169 -8.94 -6.51 -4.09
CA ILE A 169 -8.52 -5.99 -2.79
C ILE A 169 -9.72 -5.89 -1.84
N SER A 170 -10.83 -5.32 -2.30
CA SER A 170 -12.02 -5.14 -1.50
C SER A 170 -12.62 -6.47 -1.02
N CYS A 171 -12.63 -7.48 -1.86
CA CYS A 171 -13.12 -8.82 -1.50
C CYS A 171 -12.19 -9.55 -0.53
N GLU A 172 -10.87 -9.37 -0.66
CA GLU A 172 -9.89 -10.13 0.12
C GLU A 172 -9.56 -9.50 1.46
N ILE A 173 -9.38 -8.19 1.53
CA ILE A 173 -8.91 -7.49 2.74
C ILE A 173 -9.76 -6.30 3.18
N GLY A 174 -10.76 -5.92 2.40
CA GLY A 174 -11.69 -4.82 2.69
C GLY A 174 -11.51 -3.61 1.79
N LEU A 175 -12.54 -2.77 1.75
CA LEU A 175 -12.55 -1.57 0.94
C LEU A 175 -11.45 -0.59 1.35
N PRO A 176 -10.81 0.09 0.38
CA PRO A 176 -9.96 1.24 0.66
C PRO A 176 -10.72 2.31 1.43
N TRP A 177 -10.07 2.94 2.41
CA TRP A 177 -10.71 3.91 3.31
C TRP A 177 -11.33 5.10 2.55
N GLY A 178 -10.68 5.58 1.51
CA GLY A 178 -11.22 6.65 0.67
C GLY A 178 -12.55 6.30 -0.01
N GLN A 179 -12.79 5.02 -0.33
CA GLN A 179 -14.07 4.54 -0.85
C GLN A 179 -15.12 4.44 0.26
N ILE A 180 -14.76 3.96 1.45
CA ILE A 180 -15.64 3.90 2.62
C ILE A 180 -16.13 5.31 2.97
N ALA A 181 -15.24 6.28 3.09
CA ALA A 181 -15.57 7.67 3.38
C ALA A 181 -16.50 8.28 2.32
N SER A 182 -16.28 7.97 1.04
CA SER A 182 -17.14 8.45 -0.06
C SER A 182 -18.54 7.82 -0.04
N GLU A 183 -18.68 6.58 0.36
CA GLU A 183 -19.96 5.88 0.50
C GLU A 183 -20.75 6.39 1.72
N GLU A 184 -20.08 6.63 2.84
CA GLU A 184 -20.69 7.24 4.03
C GLU A 184 -21.19 8.65 3.75
N LEU A 185 -20.43 9.48 3.05
CA LEU A 185 -20.85 10.83 2.61
C LEU A 185 -22.06 10.78 1.67
N LYS A 186 -22.13 9.80 0.75
CA LYS A 186 -23.30 9.59 -0.13
C LYS A 186 -24.53 9.14 0.67
N SER A 187 -24.36 8.28 1.66
CA SER A 187 -25.46 7.80 2.52
C SER A 187 -26.03 8.94 3.38
N THR A 188 -25.15 9.78 3.93
CA THR A 188 -25.54 10.94 4.75
C THR A 188 -26.28 11.99 3.92
N ARG A 189 -25.83 12.28 2.69
CA ARG A 189 -26.52 13.16 1.74
C ARG A 189 -27.90 12.63 1.33
N LYS A 190 -28.06 11.32 1.15
CA LYS A 190 -29.38 10.70 0.89
C LYS A 190 -30.33 10.84 2.08
N LYS A 191 -29.86 10.66 3.31
CA LYS A 191 -30.67 10.84 4.54
C LYS A 191 -31.10 12.30 4.71
N THR A 192 -30.22 13.26 4.44
CA THR A 192 -30.56 14.71 4.54
C THR A 192 -31.52 15.16 3.45
N ARG A 193 -31.43 14.64 2.22
CA ARG A 193 -32.40 14.91 1.15
C ARG A 193 -33.80 14.33 1.47
N ARG A 194 -33.90 13.11 2.02
CA ARG A 194 -35.17 12.51 2.44
C ARG A 194 -35.84 13.29 3.58
N ARG A 195 -35.10 13.88 4.51
CA ARG A 195 -35.64 14.72 5.57
C ARG A 195 -36.15 16.06 5.06
N LYS A 196 -35.58 16.64 4.00
CA LYS A 196 -36.07 17.91 3.38
C LYS A 196 -37.27 17.73 2.44
N SER A 197 -37.61 16.51 2.02
CA SER A 197 -38.78 16.22 1.19
C SER A 197 -40.01 15.79 2.01
N LEU A 198 -39.91 15.83 3.34
CA LEU A 198 -41.01 15.48 4.28
C LEU A 198 -41.47 16.69 5.12
N VAL A 199 -41.08 17.92 4.71
CA VAL A 199 -41.54 19.20 5.28
C VAL A 199 -42.23 20.00 4.19
#